data_dd44a4981d887d4c82f67cbf5623f81e
#
_entry.id   dd44a4981d887d4c82f67cbf5623f81e
#
_cell.length_a   1.000
_cell.length_b   1.000
_cell.length_c   1.000
_cell.angle_alpha   90.00
_cell.angle_beta   90.00
_cell.angle_gamma   90.00
#
_symmetry.space_group_name_H-M   'P 1'
#
loop_
_entity.id
_entity.type
_entity.pdbx_description
1 polymer ?
#
loop_
_entity_poly.entity_id
_entity_poly.type
_entity_poly.pdbx_seq_one_letter_code
_entity_poly.pdbx_strand_id
1 'polypeptide(L)'
;MPTPPVKPLATRERLSEVRYEIRGELARRARELEAQGQKLIKLNIGNPGAFGFRAPEHLQRAIADDMGRTDPYTHQQGLPSARDAIAAAYAKRGTPDAHPDRVFVGNGVSELIDLSLRALLNPGDEVLVPSPDYPLWSAATILNDGRPVYYRCDPDNDFLPDPVEIEQLVSSRTRAIVLINPNNPTGATYPRELLERIVAIAAKHRLLLMVDEIYDQVLYDGASFVPVAPLAGDVPCIT
;
A
#
# COMPACT_ATOMS: atom_id res chain seq x y z
N MET A 1 -22.04 -43.78 3.86
CA MET A 1 -20.88 -44.00 2.99
C MET A 1 -19.89 -42.87 3.28
N PRO A 2 -18.60 -43.11 3.52
CA PRO A 2 -17.63 -42.04 3.70
C PRO A 2 -17.53 -41.25 2.37
N THR A 3 -17.58 -39.93 2.48
CA THR A 3 -17.41 -39.02 1.35
C THR A 3 -16.01 -39.26 0.74
N PRO A 4 -15.90 -39.48 -0.58
CA PRO A 4 -14.60 -39.70 -1.18
C PRO A 4 -13.69 -38.46 -0.92
N PRO A 5 -12.40 -38.67 -0.72
CA PRO A 5 -11.46 -37.55 -0.48
C PRO A 5 -11.49 -36.58 -1.68
N VAL A 6 -11.77 -35.31 -1.41
CA VAL A 6 -11.75 -34.28 -2.44
C VAL A 6 -10.30 -34.14 -2.91
N LYS A 7 -10.07 -34.40 -4.20
CA LYS A 7 -8.75 -34.20 -4.80
C LYS A 7 -8.44 -32.70 -4.81
N PRO A 8 -7.33 -32.23 -4.20
CA PRO A 8 -7.02 -30.82 -4.20
C PRO A 8 -6.80 -30.32 -5.63
N LEU A 9 -7.36 -29.16 -5.94
CA LEU A 9 -7.10 -28.46 -7.19
C LEU A 9 -5.70 -27.85 -7.16
N ALA A 10 -5.00 -27.90 -8.29
CA ALA A 10 -3.74 -27.20 -8.43
C ALA A 10 -3.99 -25.68 -8.38
N THR A 11 -3.21 -24.99 -7.57
CA THR A 11 -3.19 -23.51 -7.53
C THR A 11 -2.32 -22.98 -8.67
N ARG A 12 -2.44 -21.67 -8.95
CA ARG A 12 -1.59 -20.98 -9.92
C ARG A 12 -0.11 -21.10 -9.50
N GLU A 13 0.80 -21.47 -10.43
CA GLU A 13 2.23 -21.70 -10.13
C GLU A 13 2.88 -20.48 -9.49
N ARG A 14 2.58 -19.28 -9.99
CA ARG A 14 3.11 -18.01 -9.44
C ARG A 14 2.78 -17.75 -7.97
N LEU A 15 1.79 -18.42 -7.42
CA LEU A 15 1.49 -18.31 -6.00
C LEU A 15 2.65 -18.81 -5.13
N SER A 16 3.49 -19.72 -5.63
CA SER A 16 4.68 -20.19 -4.94
C SER A 16 5.80 -19.14 -4.85
N GLU A 17 5.78 -18.12 -5.70
CA GLU A 17 6.74 -17.02 -5.71
C GLU A 17 6.38 -15.93 -4.67
N VAL A 18 5.11 -15.91 -4.21
CA VAL A 18 4.61 -14.90 -3.27
C VAL A 18 5.11 -15.19 -1.86
N ARG A 19 5.81 -14.22 -1.27
CA ARG A 19 6.25 -14.26 0.12
C ARG A 19 5.41 -13.29 0.96
N TYR A 20 4.40 -13.82 1.64
CA TYR A 20 3.50 -13.03 2.48
C TYR A 20 3.50 -13.58 3.91
N GLU A 21 4.65 -13.45 4.59
CA GLU A 21 4.95 -14.10 5.88
C GLU A 21 4.08 -13.61 7.05
N ILE A 22 3.39 -12.48 6.93
CA ILE A 22 2.47 -11.97 7.97
C ILE A 22 1.43 -13.03 8.36
N ARG A 23 1.05 -13.91 7.42
CA ARG A 23 0.06 -14.97 7.63
C ARG A 23 0.59 -16.37 7.30
N GLY A 24 1.89 -16.48 7.10
CA GLY A 24 2.58 -17.71 6.70
C GLY A 24 2.93 -18.62 7.88
N GLU A 25 4.09 -19.25 7.78
CA GLU A 25 4.56 -20.24 8.74
C GLU A 25 4.78 -19.68 10.14
N LEU A 26 5.31 -18.45 10.26
CA LEU A 26 5.50 -17.79 11.55
C LEU A 26 4.18 -17.60 12.30
N ALA A 27 3.12 -17.20 11.60
CA ALA A 27 1.79 -17.08 12.20
C ALA A 27 1.20 -18.43 12.63
N ARG A 28 1.48 -19.51 11.87
CA ARG A 28 1.11 -20.86 12.24
C ARG A 28 1.84 -21.28 13.51
N ARG A 29 3.15 -21.08 13.57
CA ARG A 29 3.96 -21.41 14.74
C ARG A 29 3.55 -20.63 15.98
N ALA A 30 3.23 -19.35 15.83
CA ALA A 30 2.71 -18.53 16.93
C ALA A 30 1.42 -19.12 17.50
N ARG A 31 0.46 -19.53 16.67
CA ARG A 31 -0.78 -20.18 17.15
C ARG A 31 -0.51 -21.50 17.86
N GLU A 32 0.44 -22.30 17.42
CA GLU A 32 0.83 -23.54 18.08
C GLU A 32 1.40 -23.30 19.48
N LEU A 33 2.24 -22.29 19.63
CA LEU A 33 2.81 -21.91 20.92
C LEU A 33 1.73 -21.38 21.89
N GLU A 34 0.81 -20.56 21.37
CA GLU A 34 -0.34 -20.07 22.15
C GLU A 34 -1.24 -21.23 22.59
N ALA A 35 -1.51 -22.21 21.72
CA ALA A 35 -2.27 -23.40 22.06
C ALA A 35 -1.59 -24.26 23.15
N GLN A 36 -0.26 -24.19 23.26
CA GLN A 36 0.53 -24.81 24.32
C GLN A 36 0.57 -23.98 25.62
N GLY A 37 -0.18 -22.86 25.68
CA GLY A 37 -0.27 -21.99 26.85
C GLY A 37 0.85 -20.94 26.96
N GLN A 38 1.67 -20.76 25.90
CA GLN A 38 2.69 -19.71 25.90
C GLN A 38 2.05 -18.35 25.62
N LYS A 39 2.39 -17.36 26.44
CA LYS A 39 1.97 -15.97 26.22
C LYS A 39 2.95 -15.27 25.29
N LEU A 40 2.51 -14.97 24.08
CA LEU A 40 3.31 -14.26 23.09
C LEU A 40 3.02 -12.75 23.11
N ILE A 41 4.07 -11.95 22.97
CA ILE A 41 3.97 -10.52 22.73
C ILE A 41 4.01 -10.31 21.20
N LYS A 42 2.89 -9.88 20.64
CA LYS A 42 2.76 -9.68 19.17
C LYS A 42 3.14 -8.27 18.80
N LEU A 43 4.29 -8.10 18.15
CA LEU A 43 4.80 -6.81 17.69
C LEU A 43 4.75 -6.67 16.16
N ASN A 44 4.21 -7.67 15.47
CA ASN A 44 4.24 -7.80 14.01
C ASN A 44 3.04 -7.15 13.29
N ILE A 45 1.97 -6.81 13.99
CA ILE A 45 0.77 -6.18 13.40
C ILE A 45 0.28 -5.11 14.35
N GLY A 46 0.15 -3.87 13.84
CA GLY A 46 -0.53 -2.80 14.53
C GLY A 46 -2.03 -3.11 14.65
N ASN A 47 -2.51 -3.30 15.88
CA ASN A 47 -3.91 -3.58 16.15
C ASN A 47 -4.40 -2.74 17.34
N PRO A 48 -4.60 -1.41 17.14
CA PRO A 48 -4.98 -0.50 18.23
C PRO A 48 -6.22 -0.95 19.00
N GLY A 49 -7.20 -1.52 18.33
CA GLY A 49 -8.43 -2.02 18.96
C GLY A 49 -8.19 -3.10 20.02
N ALA A 50 -7.19 -3.94 19.86
CA ALA A 50 -6.80 -4.96 20.84
C ALA A 50 -6.21 -4.35 22.12
N PHE A 51 -5.76 -3.11 22.06
CA PHE A 51 -5.18 -2.35 23.18
C PHE A 51 -6.15 -1.30 23.75
N GLY A 52 -7.43 -1.39 23.41
CA GLY A 52 -8.47 -0.53 23.98
C GLY A 52 -8.71 0.78 23.23
N PHE A 53 -7.97 1.05 22.16
CA PHE A 53 -8.25 2.20 21.28
C PHE A 53 -9.50 1.94 20.44
N ARG A 54 -10.50 2.79 20.59
CA ARG A 54 -11.76 2.68 19.85
C ARG A 54 -11.89 3.81 18.86
N ALA A 55 -12.66 3.58 17.80
CA ALA A 55 -13.05 4.68 16.91
C ALA A 55 -13.76 5.77 17.71
N PRO A 56 -13.53 7.07 17.41
CA PRO A 56 -14.21 8.17 18.07
C PRO A 56 -15.74 8.03 17.99
N GLU A 57 -16.46 8.46 19.03
CA GLU A 57 -17.93 8.30 19.09
C GLU A 57 -18.66 8.95 17.92
N HIS A 58 -18.20 10.15 17.47
CA HIS A 58 -18.83 10.83 16.35
C HIS A 58 -18.75 10.00 15.05
N LEU A 59 -17.64 9.28 14.85
CA LEU A 59 -17.48 8.38 13.70
C LEU A 59 -18.41 7.17 13.82
N GLN A 60 -18.49 6.57 15.03
CA GLN A 60 -19.39 5.44 15.27
C GLN A 60 -20.85 5.84 15.02
N ARG A 61 -21.26 7.03 15.47
CA ARG A 61 -22.63 7.55 15.24
C ARG A 61 -22.88 7.77 13.75
N ALA A 62 -21.96 8.43 13.03
CA ALA A 62 -22.12 8.67 11.61
C ALA A 62 -22.31 7.37 10.81
N ILE A 63 -21.56 6.32 11.15
CA ILE A 63 -21.72 5.00 10.53
C ILE A 63 -23.11 4.41 10.83
N ALA A 64 -23.55 4.48 12.09
CA ALA A 64 -24.85 3.97 12.51
C ALA A 64 -26.01 4.71 11.82
N ASP A 65 -25.93 6.03 11.74
CA ASP A 65 -26.96 6.88 11.11
C ASP A 65 -27.06 6.65 9.59
N ASP A 66 -25.95 6.36 8.94
CA ASP A 66 -25.92 6.13 7.49
C ASP A 66 -26.18 4.68 7.09
N MET A 67 -26.19 3.73 8.03
CA MET A 67 -26.28 2.28 7.72
C MET A 67 -27.52 1.95 6.88
N GLY A 68 -28.68 2.54 7.17
CA GLY A 68 -29.92 2.33 6.38
C GLY A 68 -29.88 2.93 4.96
N ARG A 69 -28.82 3.63 4.60
CA ARG A 69 -28.64 4.24 3.27
C ARG A 69 -27.62 3.49 2.42
N THR A 70 -27.04 2.40 2.94
CA THR A 70 -25.98 1.64 2.29
C THR A 70 -26.48 0.45 1.46
N ASP A 71 -27.81 0.15 1.49
CA ASP A 71 -28.41 -0.95 0.77
C ASP A 71 -28.33 -0.83 -0.78
N PRO A 72 -28.54 0.36 -1.37
CA PRO A 72 -28.52 0.52 -2.83
C PRO A 72 -27.09 0.42 -3.39
N TYR A 73 -26.98 -0.05 -4.64
CA TYR A 73 -25.75 0.10 -5.41
C TYR A 73 -25.37 1.59 -5.53
N THR A 74 -24.07 1.85 -5.45
CA THR A 74 -23.53 3.19 -5.62
C THR A 74 -22.70 3.30 -6.90
N HIS A 75 -22.17 4.51 -7.17
CA HIS A 75 -21.25 4.74 -8.28
C HIS A 75 -19.99 3.88 -8.13
N GLN A 76 -19.50 3.34 -9.26
CA GLN A 76 -18.33 2.44 -9.31
C GLN A 76 -17.05 3.01 -8.71
N GLN A 77 -16.90 4.33 -8.68
CA GLN A 77 -15.78 5.01 -8.03
C GLN A 77 -16.01 5.27 -6.53
N GLY A 78 -17.19 4.96 -6.00
CA GLY A 78 -17.60 5.24 -4.64
C GLY A 78 -18.62 6.38 -4.54
N LEU A 79 -19.16 6.59 -3.35
CA LEU A 79 -20.15 7.63 -3.07
C LEU A 79 -19.64 9.03 -3.48
N PRO A 80 -20.44 9.84 -4.21
CA PRO A 80 -20.03 11.17 -4.62
C PRO A 80 -19.58 12.04 -3.44
N SER A 81 -20.32 12.03 -2.33
CA SER A 81 -19.97 12.80 -1.13
C SER A 81 -18.63 12.40 -0.51
N ALA A 82 -18.29 11.11 -0.56
CA ALA A 82 -16.99 10.64 -0.10
C ALA A 82 -15.86 11.10 -1.04
N ARG A 83 -16.07 11.02 -2.34
CA ARG A 83 -15.10 11.48 -3.35
C ARG A 83 -14.87 12.99 -3.26
N ASP A 84 -15.93 13.78 -3.04
CA ASP A 84 -15.85 15.23 -2.82
C ASP A 84 -15.01 15.55 -1.59
N ALA A 85 -15.25 14.84 -0.47
CA ALA A 85 -14.52 15.04 0.77
C ALA A 85 -13.03 14.66 0.63
N ILE A 86 -12.72 13.57 -0.07
CA ILE A 86 -11.36 13.14 -0.35
C ILE A 86 -10.65 14.18 -1.25
N ALA A 87 -11.26 14.58 -2.36
CA ALA A 87 -10.69 15.59 -3.25
C ALA A 87 -10.40 16.90 -2.52
N ALA A 88 -11.33 17.36 -1.67
CA ALA A 88 -11.14 18.55 -0.85
C ALA A 88 -9.98 18.40 0.17
N ALA A 89 -9.79 17.21 0.74
CA ALA A 89 -8.66 16.93 1.63
C ALA A 89 -7.32 16.98 0.89
N TYR A 90 -7.25 16.39 -0.30
CA TYR A 90 -6.04 16.45 -1.15
C TYR A 90 -5.75 17.87 -1.65
N ALA A 91 -6.77 18.63 -2.04
CA ALA A 91 -6.60 20.04 -2.42
C ALA A 91 -6.00 20.88 -1.28
N LYS A 92 -6.42 20.65 -0.02
CA LYS A 92 -5.83 21.31 1.16
C LYS A 92 -4.35 20.94 1.38
N ARG A 93 -3.91 19.77 0.92
CA ARG A 93 -2.50 19.33 0.96
C ARG A 93 -1.67 19.90 -0.20
N GLY A 94 -2.28 20.67 -1.09
CA GLY A 94 -1.62 21.28 -2.25
C GLY A 94 -1.55 20.37 -3.48
N THR A 95 -2.32 19.28 -3.52
CA THR A 95 -2.39 18.42 -4.70
C THR A 95 -3.01 19.18 -5.88
N PRO A 96 -2.31 19.34 -7.01
CA PRO A 96 -2.86 19.96 -8.20
C PRO A 96 -4.04 19.15 -8.73
N ASP A 97 -5.05 19.87 -9.26
CA ASP A 97 -6.22 19.26 -9.91
C ASP A 97 -6.90 18.14 -9.11
N ALA A 98 -6.87 18.22 -7.77
CA ALA A 98 -7.63 17.32 -6.92
C ALA A 98 -9.13 17.46 -7.23
N HIS A 99 -9.67 16.46 -7.95
CA HIS A 99 -11.03 16.47 -8.45
C HIS A 99 -11.73 15.14 -8.11
N PRO A 100 -13.03 15.16 -7.74
CA PRO A 100 -13.77 13.95 -7.39
C PRO A 100 -13.74 12.85 -8.46
N ASP A 101 -13.66 13.21 -9.74
CA ASP A 101 -13.58 12.22 -10.85
C ASP A 101 -12.26 11.49 -10.92
N ARG A 102 -11.25 11.95 -10.18
CA ARG A 102 -9.94 11.29 -10.04
C ARG A 102 -9.85 10.45 -8.77
N VAL A 103 -10.94 10.35 -8.00
CA VAL A 103 -10.98 9.60 -6.74
C VAL A 103 -11.69 8.28 -6.96
N PHE A 104 -11.04 7.20 -6.52
CA PHE A 104 -11.60 5.86 -6.43
C PHE A 104 -11.59 5.40 -4.97
N VAL A 105 -12.76 5.03 -4.47
CA VAL A 105 -12.92 4.51 -3.11
C VAL A 105 -12.98 2.99 -3.19
N GLY A 106 -12.05 2.33 -2.49
CA GLY A 106 -11.98 0.88 -2.40
C GLY A 106 -12.11 0.37 -0.97
N ASN A 107 -12.12 -0.94 -0.82
CA ASN A 107 -12.14 -1.62 0.47
C ASN A 107 -10.72 -1.68 1.07
N GLY A 108 -10.20 -0.51 1.41
CA GLY A 108 -8.84 -0.29 1.90
C GLY A 108 -7.79 -0.27 0.79
N VAL A 109 -6.58 0.15 1.18
CA VAL A 109 -5.42 0.27 0.26
C VAL A 109 -5.13 -1.04 -0.46
N SER A 110 -5.35 -2.19 0.19
CA SER A 110 -5.05 -3.49 -0.39
C SER A 110 -5.82 -3.79 -1.67
N GLU A 111 -7.10 -3.44 -1.73
CA GLU A 111 -7.89 -3.59 -2.96
C GLU A 111 -7.40 -2.63 -4.05
N LEU A 112 -7.12 -1.39 -3.68
CA LEU A 112 -6.66 -0.36 -4.63
C LEU A 112 -5.30 -0.71 -5.23
N ILE A 113 -4.37 -1.29 -4.46
CA ILE A 113 -3.10 -1.81 -4.95
C ILE A 113 -3.33 -2.88 -6.04
N ASP A 114 -4.14 -3.90 -5.75
CA ASP A 114 -4.40 -4.98 -6.71
C ASP A 114 -5.08 -4.47 -7.98
N LEU A 115 -6.10 -3.64 -7.84
CA LEU A 115 -6.83 -3.07 -8.97
C LEU A 115 -5.94 -2.19 -9.86
N SER A 116 -5.09 -1.36 -9.24
CA SER A 116 -4.17 -0.48 -9.97
C SER A 116 -3.12 -1.28 -10.74
N LEU A 117 -2.51 -2.29 -10.11
CA LEU A 117 -1.51 -3.13 -10.75
C LEU A 117 -2.13 -3.99 -11.87
N ARG A 118 -3.35 -4.49 -11.66
CA ARG A 118 -4.11 -5.23 -12.67
C ARG A 118 -4.41 -4.39 -13.91
N ALA A 119 -4.68 -3.10 -13.73
CA ALA A 119 -4.92 -2.17 -14.84
C ALA A 119 -3.63 -1.75 -15.55
N LEU A 120 -2.48 -1.77 -14.86
CA LEU A 120 -1.21 -1.25 -15.35
C LEU A 120 -0.34 -2.31 -16.04
N LEU A 121 -0.27 -3.53 -15.47
CA LEU A 121 0.77 -4.49 -15.82
C LEU A 121 0.39 -5.43 -16.95
N ASN A 122 1.35 -5.65 -17.85
CA ASN A 122 1.38 -6.80 -18.74
C ASN A 122 2.35 -7.85 -18.21
N PRO A 123 2.26 -9.12 -18.67
CA PRO A 123 3.20 -10.16 -18.26
C PRO A 123 4.66 -9.76 -18.47
N GLY A 124 5.44 -9.80 -17.38
CA GLY A 124 6.86 -9.45 -17.37
C GLY A 124 7.19 -7.98 -17.20
N ASP A 125 6.19 -7.09 -17.11
CA ASP A 125 6.40 -5.70 -16.68
C ASP A 125 6.99 -5.65 -15.26
N GLU A 126 7.78 -4.63 -14.97
CA GLU A 126 8.49 -4.47 -13.72
C GLU A 126 7.94 -3.31 -12.90
N VAL A 127 7.91 -3.52 -11.59
CA VAL A 127 7.57 -2.49 -10.60
C VAL A 127 8.71 -2.39 -9.60
N LEU A 128 9.29 -1.20 -9.45
CA LEU A 128 10.28 -0.93 -8.41
C LEU A 128 9.57 -0.81 -7.07
N VAL A 129 9.96 -1.63 -6.09
CA VAL A 129 9.37 -1.67 -4.74
C VAL A 129 10.46 -1.50 -3.68
N PRO A 130 10.18 -0.85 -2.53
CA PRO A 130 11.16 -0.71 -1.47
C PRO A 130 11.50 -2.07 -0.82
N SER A 131 12.68 -2.16 -0.22
CA SER A 131 13.05 -3.29 0.64
C SER A 131 13.71 -2.77 1.93
N PRO A 132 13.05 -2.95 3.09
CA PRO A 132 11.79 -3.69 3.33
C PRO A 132 10.55 -2.94 2.83
N ASP A 133 9.50 -3.71 2.47
CA ASP A 133 8.20 -3.20 2.00
C ASP A 133 7.03 -3.70 2.84
N TYR A 134 5.85 -3.13 2.57
CA TYR A 134 4.60 -3.80 2.89
C TYR A 134 4.39 -4.94 1.86
N PRO A 135 4.42 -6.23 2.27
CA PRO A 135 4.56 -7.36 1.35
C PRO A 135 3.47 -7.50 0.29
N LEU A 136 2.36 -6.76 0.43
CA LEU A 136 1.31 -6.79 -0.58
C LEU A 136 1.74 -6.18 -1.91
N TRP A 137 2.62 -5.17 -1.91
CA TRP A 137 3.08 -4.56 -3.15
C TRP A 137 3.80 -5.56 -4.05
N SER A 138 4.74 -6.31 -3.48
CA SER A 138 5.44 -7.37 -4.21
C SER A 138 4.51 -8.54 -4.55
N ALA A 139 3.67 -8.97 -3.60
CA ALA A 139 2.71 -10.06 -3.82
C ALA A 139 1.71 -9.74 -4.95
N ALA A 140 1.09 -8.56 -4.92
CA ALA A 140 0.13 -8.15 -5.94
C ALA A 140 0.81 -7.96 -7.31
N THR A 141 2.05 -7.46 -7.36
CA THR A 141 2.83 -7.38 -8.59
C THR A 141 3.00 -8.78 -9.21
N ILE A 142 3.41 -9.78 -8.44
CA ILE A 142 3.58 -11.18 -8.90
C ILE A 142 2.24 -11.76 -9.36
N LEU A 143 1.18 -11.56 -8.58
CA LEU A 143 -0.15 -12.12 -8.89
C LEU A 143 -0.79 -11.49 -10.13
N ASN A 144 -0.37 -10.28 -10.51
CA ASN A 144 -0.77 -9.60 -11.74
C ASN A 144 0.27 -9.76 -12.87
N ASP A 145 1.04 -10.84 -12.85
CA ASP A 145 2.01 -11.24 -13.87
C ASP A 145 3.21 -10.31 -14.03
N GLY A 146 3.38 -9.33 -13.14
CA GLY A 146 4.55 -8.47 -13.09
C GLY A 146 5.72 -9.09 -12.35
N ARG A 147 6.84 -8.37 -12.32
CA ARG A 147 8.05 -8.70 -11.59
C ARG A 147 8.42 -7.56 -10.64
N PRO A 148 8.39 -7.77 -9.31
CA PRO A 148 8.91 -6.79 -8.38
C PRO A 148 10.43 -6.73 -8.50
N VAL A 149 10.97 -5.53 -8.57
CA VAL A 149 12.40 -5.22 -8.53
C VAL A 149 12.65 -4.37 -7.31
N TYR A 150 13.48 -4.89 -6.39
CA TYR A 150 13.65 -4.26 -5.09
C TYR A 150 14.77 -3.22 -5.11
N TYR A 151 14.48 -2.02 -4.62
CA TYR A 151 15.48 -1.04 -4.24
C TYR A 151 15.66 -1.05 -2.71
N ARG A 152 16.90 -0.85 -2.26
CA ARG A 152 17.23 -0.95 -0.83
C ARG A 152 16.86 0.34 -0.09
N CYS A 153 16.19 0.17 1.06
CA CYS A 153 16.07 1.19 2.09
C CYS A 153 17.10 0.87 3.18
N ASP A 154 18.21 1.60 3.19
CA ASP A 154 19.37 1.24 3.98
C ASP A 154 19.16 1.52 5.48
N PRO A 155 19.24 0.53 6.37
CA PRO A 155 19.14 0.74 7.82
C PRO A 155 20.25 1.67 8.37
N ASP A 156 21.41 1.70 7.74
CA ASP A 156 22.51 2.57 8.13
C ASP A 156 22.31 4.02 7.66
N ASN A 157 21.27 4.28 6.84
CA ASN A 157 20.84 5.59 6.37
C ASN A 157 19.36 5.83 6.69
N ASP A 158 18.95 5.62 7.93
CA ASP A 158 17.58 5.84 8.43
C ASP A 158 16.48 5.18 7.57
N PHE A 159 16.79 4.07 6.92
CA PHE A 159 15.92 3.38 5.95
C PHE A 159 15.49 4.25 4.76
N LEU A 160 16.27 5.26 4.42
CA LEU A 160 16.03 6.05 3.22
C LEU A 160 16.59 5.33 1.98
N PRO A 161 15.85 5.33 0.86
CA PRO A 161 16.36 4.77 -0.39
C PRO A 161 17.40 5.71 -1.05
N ASP A 162 18.32 5.12 -1.83
CA ASP A 162 19.21 5.88 -2.69
C ASP A 162 18.60 6.07 -4.08
N PRO A 163 18.30 7.32 -4.50
CA PRO A 163 17.81 7.60 -5.83
C PRO A 163 18.74 7.12 -6.97
N VAL A 164 20.05 7.04 -6.72
CA VAL A 164 21.01 6.53 -7.72
C VAL A 164 20.78 5.04 -7.95
N GLU A 165 20.58 4.26 -6.88
CA GLU A 165 20.23 2.84 -6.99
C GLU A 165 18.88 2.66 -7.68
N ILE A 166 17.85 3.45 -7.30
CA ILE A 166 16.54 3.40 -7.95
C ILE A 166 16.69 3.60 -9.47
N GLU A 167 17.45 4.60 -9.89
CA GLU A 167 17.63 4.88 -11.32
C GLU A 167 18.38 3.76 -12.06
N GLN A 168 19.38 3.14 -11.42
CA GLN A 168 20.13 2.02 -11.99
C GLN A 168 19.27 0.76 -12.17
N LEU A 169 18.23 0.60 -11.37
CA LEU A 169 17.29 -0.54 -11.46
C LEU A 169 16.24 -0.36 -12.56
N VAL A 170 16.10 0.85 -13.12
CA VAL A 170 15.13 1.10 -14.20
C VAL A 170 15.55 0.36 -15.47
N SER A 171 14.64 -0.39 -16.04
CA SER A 171 14.78 -1.10 -17.31
C SER A 171 13.72 -0.66 -18.33
N SER A 172 13.81 -1.17 -19.55
CA SER A 172 12.77 -0.95 -20.57
C SER A 172 11.40 -1.57 -20.22
N ARG A 173 11.34 -2.43 -19.21
CA ARG A 173 10.13 -3.07 -18.71
C ARG A 173 9.57 -2.41 -17.47
N THR A 174 10.29 -1.49 -16.86
CA THR A 174 9.81 -0.79 -15.65
C THR A 174 8.60 0.09 -16.00
N ARG A 175 7.53 -0.06 -15.21
CA ARG A 175 6.26 0.64 -15.37
C ARG A 175 5.99 1.64 -14.26
N ALA A 176 6.39 1.30 -13.05
CA ALA A 176 6.10 2.11 -11.87
C ALA A 176 7.21 2.05 -10.82
N ILE A 177 7.24 3.09 -9.99
CA ILE A 177 7.98 3.13 -8.73
C ILE A 177 6.96 3.23 -7.61
N VAL A 178 7.02 2.31 -6.65
CA VAL A 178 6.24 2.34 -5.42
C VAL A 178 7.00 3.11 -4.36
N LEU A 179 6.33 4.06 -3.71
CA LEU A 179 6.80 4.75 -2.51
C LEU A 179 5.84 4.45 -1.37
N ILE A 180 6.36 4.09 -0.21
CA ILE A 180 5.59 3.93 1.02
C ILE A 180 6.10 4.98 2.00
N ASN A 181 5.32 6.04 2.22
CA ASN A 181 5.77 7.19 3.00
C ASN A 181 4.64 7.76 3.87
N PRO A 182 4.71 7.64 5.19
CA PRO A 182 5.75 6.94 5.99
C PRO A 182 5.83 5.46 5.70
N ASN A 183 7.05 4.91 5.73
CA ASN A 183 7.29 3.53 5.33
C ASN A 183 6.74 2.50 6.32
N ASN A 184 6.10 1.47 5.81
CA ASN A 184 5.80 0.24 6.52
C ASN A 184 6.77 -0.85 6.00
N PRO A 185 7.65 -1.44 6.85
CA PRO A 185 7.56 -1.51 8.33
C PRO A 185 8.47 -0.55 9.10
N THR A 186 9.33 0.24 8.46
CA THR A 186 10.45 0.94 9.13
C THR A 186 10.03 2.20 9.89
N GLY A 187 8.91 2.82 9.50
CA GLY A 187 8.47 4.12 10.03
C GLY A 187 9.23 5.32 9.44
N ALA A 188 10.16 5.09 8.52
CA ALA A 188 10.91 6.17 7.88
C ALA A 188 9.99 7.14 7.15
N THR A 189 10.25 8.44 7.28
CA THR A 189 9.62 9.51 6.52
C THR A 189 10.63 10.08 5.54
N TYR A 190 10.21 10.24 4.28
CA TYR A 190 11.12 10.69 3.23
C TYR A 190 11.16 12.22 3.17
N PRO A 191 12.35 12.84 3.25
CA PRO A 191 12.48 14.28 3.12
C PRO A 191 12.16 14.76 1.69
N ARG A 192 11.74 16.03 1.58
CA ARG A 192 11.33 16.63 0.31
C ARG A 192 12.35 16.45 -0.81
N GLU A 193 13.61 16.71 -0.52
CA GLU A 193 14.70 16.64 -1.50
C GLU A 193 14.88 15.24 -2.07
N LEU A 194 14.67 14.21 -1.25
CA LEU A 194 14.69 12.82 -1.68
C LEU A 194 13.51 12.51 -2.61
N LEU A 195 12.31 12.93 -2.22
CA LEU A 195 11.10 12.74 -3.02
C LEU A 195 11.21 13.44 -4.38
N GLU A 196 11.70 14.68 -4.41
CA GLU A 196 11.91 15.44 -5.65
C GLU A 196 12.91 14.74 -6.59
N ARG A 197 13.96 14.13 -6.05
CA ARG A 197 14.90 13.32 -6.85
C ARG A 197 14.23 12.08 -7.45
N ILE A 198 13.38 11.39 -6.69
CA ILE A 198 12.66 10.20 -7.18
C ILE A 198 11.60 10.62 -8.23
N VAL A 199 10.90 11.73 -8.01
CA VAL A 199 9.99 12.31 -9.01
C VAL A 199 10.72 12.61 -10.31
N ALA A 200 11.92 13.20 -10.24
CA ALA A 200 12.73 13.49 -11.42
C ALA A 200 13.13 12.21 -12.19
N ILE A 201 13.43 11.11 -11.50
CA ILE A 201 13.68 9.80 -12.12
C ILE A 201 12.41 9.30 -12.82
N ALA A 202 11.26 9.35 -12.16
CA ALA A 202 9.99 8.94 -12.75
C ALA A 202 9.66 9.77 -14.01
N ALA A 203 9.89 11.09 -13.98
CA ALA A 203 9.73 11.97 -15.13
C ALA A 203 10.65 11.58 -16.30
N LYS A 204 11.96 11.40 -16.01
CA LYS A 204 12.99 11.05 -17.00
C LYS A 204 12.66 9.74 -17.72
N HIS A 205 12.18 8.74 -17.00
CA HIS A 205 11.90 7.41 -17.50
C HIS A 205 10.43 7.15 -17.83
N ARG A 206 9.56 8.18 -17.72
CA ARG A 206 8.11 8.11 -17.97
C ARG A 206 7.41 7.02 -17.17
N LEU A 207 7.71 6.93 -15.89
CA LEU A 207 7.17 5.93 -14.95
C LEU A 207 5.97 6.50 -14.19
N LEU A 208 5.07 5.61 -13.77
CA LEU A 208 4.02 5.94 -12.81
C LEU A 208 4.60 5.94 -11.40
N LEU A 209 4.25 6.93 -10.59
CA LEU A 209 4.45 6.88 -9.14
C LEU A 209 3.20 6.26 -8.48
N MET A 210 3.40 5.21 -7.70
CA MET A 210 2.37 4.60 -6.84
C MET A 210 2.78 4.86 -5.39
N VAL A 211 1.99 5.67 -4.69
CA VAL A 211 2.40 6.21 -3.39
C VAL A 211 1.42 5.77 -2.31
N ASP A 212 1.90 5.01 -1.35
CA ASP A 212 1.16 4.59 -0.18
C ASP A 212 1.44 5.56 0.98
N GLU A 213 0.46 6.40 1.27
CA GLU A 213 0.51 7.43 2.31
C GLU A 213 -0.43 7.12 3.49
N ILE A 214 -0.76 5.84 3.72
CA ILE A 214 -1.73 5.43 4.75
C ILE A 214 -1.35 5.90 6.16
N TYR A 215 -0.06 6.09 6.44
CA TYR A 215 0.46 6.51 7.74
C TYR A 215 0.78 8.01 7.83
N ASP A 216 0.25 8.85 6.95
CA ASP A 216 0.52 10.28 6.87
C ASP A 216 0.32 11.06 8.19
N GLN A 217 -0.52 10.53 9.08
CA GLN A 217 -0.81 11.13 10.40
C GLN A 217 -0.23 10.33 11.58
N VAL A 218 0.51 9.25 11.31
CA VAL A 218 1.16 8.43 12.34
C VAL A 218 2.64 8.75 12.37
N LEU A 219 2.95 9.89 12.99
CA LEU A 219 4.30 10.47 13.06
C LEU A 219 4.78 10.52 14.50
N TYR A 220 6.06 10.22 14.72
CA TYR A 220 6.71 10.19 16.03
C TYR A 220 7.98 11.06 16.02
N ASP A 221 8.43 11.42 17.20
CA ASP A 221 9.73 12.09 17.43
C ASP A 221 9.97 13.36 16.60
N GLY A 222 8.87 14.11 16.32
CA GLY A 222 8.95 15.34 15.53
C GLY A 222 9.14 15.15 14.04
N ALA A 223 9.00 13.91 13.53
CA ALA A 223 9.01 13.64 12.10
C ALA A 223 7.94 14.44 11.36
N SER A 224 8.25 14.84 10.13
CA SER A 224 7.32 15.56 9.25
C SER A 224 6.97 14.71 8.03
N PHE A 225 5.71 14.76 7.62
CA PHE A 225 5.23 14.13 6.41
C PHE A 225 5.22 15.11 5.25
N VAL A 226 5.73 14.66 4.11
CA VAL A 226 5.70 15.41 2.84
C VAL A 226 4.86 14.63 1.84
N PRO A 227 3.70 15.14 1.41
CA PRO A 227 2.89 14.48 0.40
C PRO A 227 3.57 14.51 -0.97
N VAL A 228 3.47 13.41 -1.72
CA VAL A 228 4.16 13.27 -3.02
C VAL A 228 3.39 13.94 -4.16
N ALA A 229 2.07 13.86 -4.14
CA ALA A 229 1.25 14.40 -5.24
C ALA A 229 1.52 15.87 -5.59
N PRO A 230 1.74 16.79 -4.61
CA PRO A 230 2.12 18.17 -4.91
C PRO A 230 3.50 18.32 -5.60
N LEU A 231 4.37 17.32 -5.47
CA LEU A 231 5.72 17.31 -6.06
C LEU A 231 5.74 16.68 -7.45
N ALA A 232 4.73 15.89 -7.79
CA ALA A 232 4.72 15.06 -8.99
C ALA A 232 4.69 15.88 -10.30
N GLY A 233 4.15 17.11 -10.30
CA GLY A 233 4.03 17.90 -11.51
C GLY A 233 3.25 17.15 -12.60
N ASP A 234 3.89 16.97 -13.78
CA ASP A 234 3.30 16.23 -14.91
C ASP A 234 3.52 14.70 -14.83
N VAL A 235 4.21 14.21 -13.79
CA VAL A 235 4.43 12.78 -13.61
C VAL A 235 3.12 12.11 -13.18
N PRO A 236 2.67 11.04 -13.88
CA PRO A 236 1.51 10.28 -13.44
C PRO A 236 1.71 9.77 -12.00
N CYS A 237 0.76 10.04 -11.12
CA CYS A 237 0.86 9.72 -9.70
C CYS A 237 -0.49 9.23 -9.17
N ILE A 238 -0.47 8.10 -8.48
CA ILE A 238 -1.58 7.55 -7.69
C ILE A 238 -1.16 7.59 -6.23
N THR A 239 -1.97 8.23 -5.37
CA THR A 239 -1.73 8.32 -3.92
C THR A 239 -2.94 7.82 -3.15
#